data_a9602ccf710e262f6e44b6dbd5fd5ee2
#
_entry.id   a9602ccf710e262f6e44b6dbd5fd5ee2
#
_cell.length_a   1.000
_cell.length_b   1.000
_cell.length_c   1.000
_cell.angle_alpha   90.00
_cell.angle_beta   90.00
_cell.angle_gamma   90.00
#
_symmetry.space_group_name_H-M   'P 1'
#
loop_
_entity.id
_entity.type
_entity.pdbx_description
1 polymer ?
#
loop_
_entity_poly.entity_id
_entity_poly.type
_entity_poly.pdbx_seq_one_letter_code
_entity_poly.pdbx_strand_id
1 'polypeptide(L)'
;MLSTFSVRCALLASCNRLQLQLLIKRCQEEEQCLCNRKHQSWRRNIYWNRLKASREVESVDLPNCHLIKGIEAGSEDIDILPNGLAFFSVGLKCPGLHSFAPDKPGGILMMDLKEENPRALELRISRGFNLASFNPHGISTFIDSDNTVYLFVVNHPEFKNTVEIFKFEEEENSLLHLKTIKHELLPSVNDIIAVGPAHFYATNDHYFSDPFLKYLETYLNLHWTNVIYYSPNEVKVVAEGFDSANGINISPDKKYIYVADMLAHEIHVLEKHPNMNLTQLKVLKLDTLVDNLSIDPSSGDILVGCHPNGQKLFVYDPNNPPSSEVLRIQNILSETPTVTTVYANNGSVLQGSSVASVYDRKLLIGTLYHRALYCQL
;
A
#
# COMPACT_ATOMS: atom_id res chain seq x y z
N MET A 1 -4.27 -37.36 0.57
CA MET A 1 -3.41 -36.41 -0.19
C MET A 1 -3.05 -35.13 0.58
N LEU A 2 -3.57 -34.90 1.78
CA LEU A 2 -3.28 -33.72 2.64
C LEU A 2 -2.03 -33.88 3.53
N SER A 3 -1.45 -35.09 3.67
CA SER A 3 -0.29 -35.34 4.56
C SER A 3 1.07 -35.01 3.94
N THR A 4 1.16 -34.91 2.63
CA THR A 4 2.44 -34.63 1.93
C THR A 4 2.75 -33.13 1.77
N PHE A 5 1.75 -32.26 1.89
CA PHE A 5 1.93 -30.82 1.82
C PHE A 5 2.49 -30.25 3.14
N SER A 6 1.99 -30.72 4.28
CA SER A 6 2.45 -30.29 5.62
C SER A 6 3.93 -30.61 5.89
N VAL A 7 4.43 -31.73 5.38
CA VAL A 7 5.84 -32.12 5.57
C VAL A 7 6.80 -31.31 4.70
N ARG A 8 6.34 -30.82 3.53
CA ARG A 8 7.17 -29.97 2.66
C ARG A 8 7.29 -28.52 3.18
N CYS A 9 6.26 -27.98 3.80
CA CYS A 9 6.32 -26.65 4.44
C CYS A 9 7.22 -26.64 5.69
N ALA A 10 7.22 -27.69 6.51
CA ALA A 10 8.11 -27.78 7.66
C ALA A 10 9.60 -27.89 7.29
N LEU A 11 9.90 -28.42 6.10
CA LEU A 11 11.28 -28.49 5.57
C LEU A 11 11.80 -27.17 5.03
N LEU A 12 10.94 -26.25 4.58
CA LEU A 12 11.33 -24.94 4.10
C LEU A 12 11.67 -23.97 5.26
N ALA A 13 11.01 -24.07 6.39
CA ALA A 13 11.27 -23.25 7.58
C ALA A 13 12.62 -23.53 8.26
N SER A 14 13.27 -24.66 7.95
CA SER A 14 14.59 -25.04 8.47
C SER A 14 15.70 -25.05 7.41
N CYS A 15 15.42 -24.59 6.20
CA CYS A 15 16.35 -24.68 5.08
C CYS A 15 17.46 -23.64 5.15
N ASN A 16 18.69 -24.12 5.26
CA ASN A 16 19.94 -23.40 5.11
C ASN A 16 20.06 -22.86 3.66
N ARG A 17 20.68 -21.70 3.46
CA ARG A 17 20.89 -21.02 2.16
C ARG A 17 21.35 -21.96 1.02
N LEU A 18 22.15 -22.97 1.39
CA LEU A 18 22.66 -23.96 0.45
C LEU A 18 21.59 -24.94 -0.06
N GLN A 19 20.64 -25.33 0.81
CA GLN A 19 19.54 -26.21 0.44
C GLN A 19 18.51 -25.51 -0.43
N LEU A 20 18.28 -24.21 -0.19
CA LEU A 20 17.43 -23.38 -1.03
C LEU A 20 18.05 -23.17 -2.43
N GLN A 21 19.37 -22.95 -2.50
CA GLN A 21 20.10 -22.87 -3.78
C GLN A 21 20.05 -24.18 -4.58
N LEU A 22 20.12 -25.33 -3.90
CA LEU A 22 19.98 -26.64 -4.54
C LEU A 22 18.54 -26.90 -5.03
N LEU A 23 17.53 -26.42 -4.31
CA LEU A 23 16.14 -26.49 -4.75
C LEU A 23 15.90 -25.59 -5.98
N ILE A 24 16.41 -24.35 -5.97
CA ILE A 24 16.35 -23.42 -7.08
C ILE A 24 17.06 -24.00 -8.30
N LYS A 25 18.26 -24.58 -8.12
CA LYS A 25 19.01 -25.22 -9.18
C LYS A 25 18.27 -26.43 -9.77
N ARG A 26 17.66 -27.27 -8.94
CA ARG A 26 16.79 -28.36 -9.38
C ARG A 26 15.55 -27.86 -10.13
N CYS A 27 14.90 -26.79 -9.66
CA CYS A 27 13.79 -26.17 -10.40
C CYS A 27 14.25 -25.65 -11.78
N GLN A 28 15.45 -25.06 -11.87
CA GLN A 28 16.03 -24.62 -13.14
C GLN A 28 16.40 -25.77 -14.07
N GLU A 29 16.91 -26.88 -13.53
CA GLU A 29 17.23 -28.09 -14.28
C GLU A 29 15.95 -28.85 -14.72
N GLU A 30 14.90 -28.85 -13.91
CA GLU A 30 13.59 -29.37 -14.29
C GLU A 30 12.87 -28.47 -15.32
N GLU A 31 13.14 -27.16 -15.34
CA GLU A 31 12.64 -26.24 -16.40
C GLU A 31 13.20 -26.60 -17.79
N GLN A 32 14.43 -27.07 -17.90
CA GLN A 32 14.99 -27.55 -19.17
C GLN A 32 14.37 -28.87 -19.64
N CYS A 33 13.86 -29.71 -18.72
CA CYS A 33 13.25 -31.01 -19.04
C CYS A 33 11.72 -30.95 -19.30
N LEU A 34 11.02 -29.90 -18.83
CA LEU A 34 9.55 -29.79 -18.88
C LEU A 34 9.05 -28.76 -19.92
N CYS A 35 9.74 -28.65 -21.05
CA CYS A 35 9.32 -27.80 -22.18
C CYS A 35 8.09 -28.38 -22.91
N ASN A 36 6.97 -28.54 -22.22
CA ASN A 36 5.72 -28.96 -22.82
C ASN A 36 4.78 -27.77 -22.93
N ARG A 37 4.33 -27.41 -24.15
CA ARG A 37 3.50 -26.23 -24.49
C ARG A 37 2.28 -26.02 -23.58
N LYS A 38 1.74 -27.06 -22.97
CA LYS A 38 0.61 -26.97 -22.01
C LYS A 38 1.01 -26.34 -20.67
N HIS A 39 2.22 -26.55 -20.16
CA HIS A 39 2.69 -25.94 -18.91
C HIS A 39 3.03 -24.45 -19.08
N GLN A 40 3.54 -24.05 -20.23
CA GLN A 40 3.78 -22.62 -20.52
C GLN A 40 2.46 -21.83 -20.64
N SER A 41 1.40 -22.42 -21.21
CA SER A 41 0.11 -21.76 -21.29
C SER A 41 -0.54 -21.61 -19.90
N TRP A 42 -0.41 -22.58 -19.01
CA TRP A 42 -0.96 -22.54 -17.65
C TRP A 42 -0.24 -21.48 -16.77
N ARG A 43 1.09 -21.47 -16.75
CA ARG A 43 1.88 -20.45 -16.05
C ARG A 43 1.61 -19.05 -16.57
N ARG A 44 1.53 -18.89 -17.89
CA ARG A 44 1.16 -17.63 -18.53
C ARG A 44 -0.24 -17.16 -18.09
N ASN A 45 -1.21 -18.05 -18.03
CA ASN A 45 -2.58 -17.71 -17.60
C ASN A 45 -2.66 -17.29 -16.12
N ILE A 46 -1.92 -17.94 -15.21
CA ILE A 46 -1.88 -17.53 -13.80
C ILE A 46 -1.31 -16.12 -13.69
N TYR A 47 -0.15 -15.85 -14.27
CA TYR A 47 0.49 -14.54 -14.27
C TYR A 47 -0.44 -13.47 -14.84
N TRP A 48 -1.02 -13.72 -16.02
CA TRP A 48 -1.92 -12.79 -16.67
C TRP A 48 -3.16 -12.47 -15.84
N ASN A 49 -3.72 -13.46 -15.17
CA ASN A 49 -4.89 -13.28 -14.31
C ASN A 49 -4.54 -12.53 -13.02
N ARG A 50 -3.42 -12.88 -12.38
CA ARG A 50 -2.99 -12.21 -11.13
C ARG A 50 -2.67 -10.74 -11.34
N LEU A 51 -2.02 -10.39 -12.43
CA LEU A 51 -1.68 -8.99 -12.75
C LEU A 51 -2.76 -8.30 -13.60
N LYS A 52 -3.88 -8.95 -13.92
CA LYS A 52 -4.89 -8.38 -14.82
C LYS A 52 -4.27 -7.83 -16.12
N ALA A 53 -3.29 -8.52 -16.68
CA ALA A 53 -2.40 -8.02 -17.73
C ALA A 53 -3.08 -7.68 -19.05
N SER A 54 -4.33 -8.09 -19.25
CA SER A 54 -5.17 -7.75 -20.41
C SER A 54 -6.30 -6.76 -20.09
N ARG A 55 -6.43 -6.31 -18.82
CA ARG A 55 -7.50 -5.40 -18.43
C ARG A 55 -7.17 -3.98 -18.89
N GLU A 56 -8.14 -3.37 -19.54
CA GLU A 56 -8.15 -1.95 -19.89
C GLU A 56 -9.37 -1.31 -19.23
N VAL A 57 -9.28 0.00 -18.94
CA VAL A 57 -10.37 0.75 -18.33
C VAL A 57 -10.96 1.74 -19.33
N GLU A 58 -12.28 1.90 -19.29
CA GLU A 58 -12.93 3.03 -19.90
C GLU A 58 -12.77 4.26 -19.00
N SER A 59 -12.52 5.43 -19.60
CA SER A 59 -12.34 6.65 -18.81
C SER A 59 -13.61 7.04 -18.08
N VAL A 60 -13.45 7.32 -16.78
CA VAL A 60 -14.47 7.94 -15.94
C VAL A 60 -13.88 9.24 -15.45
N ASP A 61 -14.24 10.33 -16.11
CA ASP A 61 -13.69 11.65 -15.83
C ASP A 61 -14.53 12.35 -14.76
N LEU A 62 -13.85 13.13 -13.93
CA LEU A 62 -14.47 14.02 -12.96
C LEU A 62 -14.34 15.46 -13.43
N PRO A 63 -15.33 16.34 -13.15
CA PRO A 63 -15.23 17.75 -13.45
C PRO A 63 -14.18 18.42 -12.55
N ASN A 64 -13.64 19.55 -13.02
CA ASN A 64 -12.76 20.45 -12.24
C ASN A 64 -11.56 19.73 -11.62
N CYS A 65 -10.92 18.83 -12.37
CA CYS A 65 -9.69 18.17 -11.96
C CYS A 65 -8.46 18.90 -12.49
N HIS A 66 -7.41 18.92 -11.66
CA HIS A 66 -6.08 19.38 -12.08
C HIS A 66 -4.98 18.65 -11.32
N LEU A 67 -3.83 18.52 -11.94
CA LEU A 67 -2.63 17.95 -11.31
C LEU A 67 -2.12 18.88 -10.21
N ILE A 68 -1.77 18.30 -9.06
CA ILE A 68 -1.24 19.04 -7.91
C ILE A 68 0.19 19.48 -8.24
N LYS A 69 0.43 20.78 -8.22
CA LYS A 69 1.77 21.33 -8.42
C LYS A 69 2.70 21.00 -7.26
N GLY A 70 3.93 20.61 -7.57
CA GLY A 70 4.93 20.21 -6.56
C GLY A 70 4.96 18.71 -6.27
N ILE A 71 4.01 17.93 -6.79
CA ILE A 71 4.03 16.46 -6.72
C ILE A 71 4.34 15.91 -8.12
N GLU A 72 5.60 15.55 -8.36
CA GLU A 72 6.09 15.14 -9.68
C GLU A 72 6.56 13.68 -9.73
N ALA A 73 6.67 13.02 -8.56
CA ALA A 73 7.25 11.68 -8.46
C ALA A 73 6.53 10.81 -7.42
N GLY A 74 5.24 10.63 -7.60
CA GLY A 74 4.38 9.85 -6.74
C GLY A 74 3.86 10.64 -5.53
N SER A 75 2.69 10.25 -5.09
CA SER A 75 2.15 10.45 -3.75
C SER A 75 1.48 9.13 -3.43
N GLU A 76 2.29 8.22 -2.92
CA GLU A 76 1.90 6.82 -2.82
C GLU A 76 0.76 6.65 -1.83
N ASP A 77 0.80 7.43 -0.73
CA ASP A 77 -0.27 7.45 0.26
C ASP A 77 -0.67 8.87 0.67
N ILE A 78 -1.93 9.02 1.11
CA ILE A 78 -2.55 10.30 1.51
C ILE A 78 -3.38 10.07 2.76
N ASP A 79 -3.06 10.81 3.82
CA ASP A 79 -3.90 10.86 5.02
C ASP A 79 -4.38 12.29 5.31
N ILE A 80 -5.65 12.46 5.69
CA ILE A 80 -6.29 13.76 5.87
C ILE A 80 -6.79 13.90 7.31
N LEU A 81 -6.31 14.93 8.01
CA LEU A 81 -6.81 15.28 9.33
C LEU A 81 -8.26 15.82 9.29
N PRO A 82 -9.00 15.70 10.39
CA PRO A 82 -10.36 16.24 10.47
C PRO A 82 -10.47 17.75 10.22
N ASN A 83 -9.37 18.50 10.39
CA ASN A 83 -9.31 19.92 10.10
C ASN A 83 -9.02 20.24 8.61
N GLY A 84 -8.85 19.23 7.74
CA GLY A 84 -8.63 19.41 6.31
C GLY A 84 -7.17 19.53 5.88
N LEU A 85 -6.22 19.31 6.79
CA LEU A 85 -4.81 19.20 6.42
C LEU A 85 -4.55 17.80 5.85
N ALA A 86 -4.15 17.72 4.59
CA ALA A 86 -3.80 16.50 3.89
C ALA A 86 -2.28 16.32 3.87
N PHE A 87 -1.81 15.14 4.24
CA PHE A 87 -0.41 14.72 4.15
C PHE A 87 -0.22 13.75 2.99
N PHE A 88 0.92 13.86 2.31
CA PHE A 88 1.29 13.03 1.17
C PHE A 88 2.68 12.45 1.38
N SER A 89 2.83 11.14 1.26
CA SER A 89 4.15 10.52 1.10
C SER A 89 4.58 10.61 -0.36
N VAL A 90 5.74 11.19 -0.66
CA VAL A 90 6.16 11.41 -2.04
C VAL A 90 7.55 10.86 -2.32
N GLY A 91 7.79 10.49 -3.58
CA GLY A 91 9.10 10.09 -4.06
C GLY A 91 9.52 8.67 -3.69
N LEU A 92 8.56 7.77 -3.43
CA LEU A 92 8.83 6.35 -3.16
C LEU A 92 9.66 5.72 -4.28
N LYS A 93 10.62 4.90 -3.88
CA LYS A 93 11.46 4.09 -4.76
C LYS A 93 11.43 2.63 -4.33
N CYS A 94 10.96 1.77 -5.21
CA CYS A 94 10.98 0.33 -5.02
C CYS A 94 11.93 -0.34 -6.03
N PRO A 95 12.72 -1.33 -5.62
CA PRO A 95 13.57 -2.07 -6.53
C PRO A 95 12.76 -2.69 -7.68
N GLY A 96 13.17 -2.40 -8.92
CA GLY A 96 12.51 -2.94 -10.11
C GLY A 96 11.31 -2.16 -10.62
N LEU A 97 10.84 -1.13 -9.89
CA LEU A 97 9.81 -0.23 -10.37
C LEU A 97 10.40 1.06 -10.97
N HIS A 98 9.64 1.66 -11.88
CA HIS A 98 10.00 2.95 -12.46
C HIS A 98 9.96 4.06 -11.40
N SER A 99 10.83 5.08 -11.53
CA SER A 99 10.79 6.28 -10.72
C SER A 99 11.01 7.52 -11.59
N PHE A 100 10.18 8.53 -11.42
CA PHE A 100 10.32 9.84 -12.09
C PHE A 100 11.33 10.76 -11.39
N ALA A 101 11.80 10.41 -10.20
CA ALA A 101 12.83 11.16 -9.47
C ALA A 101 13.82 10.22 -8.75
N PRO A 102 14.59 9.38 -9.50
CA PRO A 102 15.43 8.34 -8.92
C PRO A 102 16.53 8.90 -7.99
N ASP A 103 17.04 10.09 -8.27
CA ASP A 103 18.17 10.70 -7.57
C ASP A 103 17.76 11.65 -6.43
N LYS A 104 16.44 11.88 -6.22
CA LYS A 104 15.95 12.74 -5.15
C LYS A 104 15.46 11.91 -3.97
N PRO A 105 15.74 12.29 -2.72
CA PRO A 105 15.08 11.65 -1.58
C PRO A 105 13.56 11.83 -1.67
N GLY A 106 12.82 10.96 -1.00
CA GLY A 106 11.40 11.17 -0.78
C GLY A 106 11.14 12.25 0.28
N GLY A 107 9.89 12.61 0.45
CA GLY A 107 9.47 13.65 1.40
C GLY A 107 8.04 13.47 1.88
N ILE A 108 7.64 14.32 2.80
CA ILE A 108 6.24 14.48 3.20
C ILE A 108 5.82 15.88 2.79
N LEU A 109 4.73 15.96 2.03
CA LEU A 109 4.10 17.22 1.70
C LEU A 109 2.80 17.38 2.48
N MET A 110 2.39 18.63 2.67
CA MET A 110 1.12 18.99 3.30
C MET A 110 0.34 19.93 2.39
N MET A 111 -0.99 19.81 2.41
CA MET A 111 -1.91 20.72 1.71
C MET A 111 -3.09 21.05 2.62
N ASP A 112 -3.39 22.33 2.81
CA ASP A 112 -4.61 22.76 3.50
C ASP A 112 -5.77 22.80 2.50
N LEU A 113 -6.70 21.86 2.65
CA LEU A 113 -7.88 21.75 1.79
C LEU A 113 -8.95 22.80 2.08
N LYS A 114 -8.82 23.61 3.13
CA LYS A 114 -9.71 24.73 3.41
C LYS A 114 -9.34 26.00 2.65
N GLU A 115 -8.12 26.09 2.16
CA GLU A 115 -7.72 27.21 1.32
C GLU A 115 -8.54 27.24 0.02
N GLU A 116 -8.75 28.43 -0.52
CA GLU A 116 -9.43 28.63 -1.81
C GLU A 116 -8.64 28.02 -2.98
N ASN A 117 -7.31 28.10 -2.91
CA ASN A 117 -6.37 27.56 -3.88
C ASN A 117 -5.32 26.69 -3.18
N PRO A 118 -5.65 25.47 -2.80
CA PRO A 118 -4.77 24.60 -2.03
C PRO A 118 -3.46 24.32 -2.77
N ARG A 119 -2.34 24.34 -2.04
CA ARG A 119 -1.00 24.08 -2.58
C ARG A 119 -0.28 23.07 -1.73
N ALA A 120 0.40 22.12 -2.36
CA ALA A 120 1.27 21.20 -1.68
C ALA A 120 2.57 21.90 -1.26
N LEU A 121 2.90 21.83 0.04
CA LEU A 121 4.10 22.39 0.65
C LEU A 121 4.92 21.25 1.26
N GLU A 122 6.22 21.20 0.97
CA GLU A 122 7.11 20.23 1.57
C GLU A 122 7.37 20.56 3.04
N LEU A 123 7.13 19.60 3.92
CA LEU A 123 7.39 19.74 5.36
C LEU A 123 8.88 19.58 5.65
N ARG A 124 9.42 20.50 6.45
CA ARG A 124 10.80 20.39 6.94
C ARG A 124 10.87 19.30 8.01
N ILE A 125 11.86 18.44 7.93
CA ILE A 125 12.12 17.44 8.97
C ILE A 125 13.25 17.92 9.88
N SER A 126 13.12 17.67 11.18
CA SER A 126 14.05 18.11 12.21
C SER A 126 15.51 17.67 11.94
N ARG A 127 16.47 18.46 12.44
CA ARG A 127 17.90 18.15 12.32
C ARG A 127 18.23 16.82 12.98
N GLY A 128 19.09 16.04 12.32
CA GLY A 128 19.53 14.73 12.81
C GLY A 128 18.81 13.54 12.15
N PHE A 129 17.67 13.76 11.46
CA PHE A 129 17.07 12.74 10.61
C PHE A 129 17.83 12.61 9.29
N ASN A 130 18.04 11.39 8.81
CA ASN A 130 18.75 11.14 7.55
C ASN A 130 17.85 11.31 6.35
N LEU A 131 17.69 12.54 5.86
CA LEU A 131 16.89 12.87 4.68
C LEU A 131 17.40 12.22 3.39
N ALA A 132 18.71 12.01 3.26
CA ALA A 132 19.28 11.46 2.03
C ALA A 132 18.82 10.04 1.71
N SER A 133 18.43 9.26 2.74
CA SER A 133 17.88 7.92 2.60
C SER A 133 16.38 7.85 2.87
N PHE A 134 15.71 8.98 2.99
CA PHE A 134 14.27 9.01 3.23
C PHE A 134 13.49 8.53 2.00
N ASN A 135 12.75 7.46 2.20
CA ASN A 135 11.99 6.79 1.15
C ASN A 135 10.62 6.38 1.70
N PRO A 136 9.72 7.38 1.94
CA PRO A 136 8.44 7.16 2.58
C PRO A 136 7.47 6.38 1.69
N HIS A 137 6.67 5.52 2.33
CA HIS A 137 5.63 4.69 1.75
C HIS A 137 4.30 5.00 2.43
N GLY A 138 3.60 4.00 3.01
CA GLY A 138 2.36 4.21 3.75
C GLY A 138 2.51 5.19 4.91
N ILE A 139 1.51 6.00 5.16
CA ILE A 139 1.46 6.99 6.24
C ILE A 139 0.16 6.93 7.03
N SER A 140 0.21 7.30 8.30
CA SER A 140 -0.99 7.45 9.11
C SER A 140 -0.83 8.53 10.15
N THR A 141 -1.85 9.35 10.34
CA THR A 141 -1.90 10.35 11.41
C THR A 141 -2.60 9.81 12.66
N PHE A 142 -2.21 10.33 13.80
CA PHE A 142 -2.90 10.10 15.07
C PHE A 142 -2.96 11.39 15.87
N ILE A 143 -4.14 11.77 16.32
CA ILE A 143 -4.36 12.93 17.20
C ILE A 143 -4.53 12.41 18.63
N ASP A 144 -3.64 12.82 19.53
CA ASP A 144 -3.72 12.45 20.94
C ASP A 144 -4.71 13.36 21.71
N SER A 145 -4.96 12.99 22.94
CA SER A 145 -5.90 13.68 23.84
C SER A 145 -5.54 15.14 24.16
N ASP A 146 -4.28 15.51 24.01
CA ASP A 146 -3.76 16.89 24.13
C ASP A 146 -3.73 17.66 22.79
N ASN A 147 -4.33 17.12 21.74
CA ASN A 147 -4.29 17.59 20.36
C ASN A 147 -2.93 17.52 19.68
N THR A 148 -1.96 16.85 20.25
CA THR A 148 -0.71 16.57 19.55
C THR A 148 -0.97 15.66 18.33
N VAL A 149 -0.51 16.09 17.17
CA VAL A 149 -0.61 15.29 15.93
C VAL A 149 0.69 14.52 15.73
N TYR A 150 0.55 13.21 15.66
CA TYR A 150 1.63 12.30 15.30
C TYR A 150 1.46 11.85 13.86
N LEU A 151 2.55 11.77 13.10
CA LEU A 151 2.61 11.17 11.77
C LEU A 151 3.51 9.93 11.83
N PHE A 152 2.93 8.80 11.51
CA PHE A 152 3.63 7.52 11.33
C PHE A 152 3.96 7.36 9.86
N VAL A 153 5.19 6.98 9.55
CA VAL A 153 5.66 6.84 8.18
C VAL A 153 6.40 5.51 8.04
N VAL A 154 5.93 4.67 7.15
CA VAL A 154 6.71 3.54 6.66
C VAL A 154 7.85 4.09 5.83
N ASN A 155 9.08 3.68 6.11
CA ASN A 155 10.27 4.21 5.47
C ASN A 155 11.20 3.08 5.01
N HIS A 156 11.74 3.20 3.80
CA HIS A 156 12.62 2.19 3.20
C HIS A 156 14.05 2.72 2.96
N PRO A 157 14.78 3.12 4.02
CA PRO A 157 16.14 3.62 3.87
C PRO A 157 17.06 2.52 3.31
N GLU A 158 17.71 2.78 2.18
CA GLU A 158 18.57 1.79 1.51
C GLU A 158 17.84 0.44 1.27
N PHE A 159 16.53 0.50 0.98
CA PHE A 159 15.64 -0.66 0.80
C PHE A 159 15.49 -1.58 2.03
N LYS A 160 15.76 -1.06 3.23
CA LYS A 160 15.43 -1.69 4.52
C LYS A 160 14.08 -1.14 5.01
N ASN A 161 13.50 -1.79 6.01
CA ASN A 161 12.19 -1.38 6.52
C ASN A 161 12.32 -0.76 7.90
N THR A 162 11.73 0.42 8.07
CA THR A 162 11.57 1.10 9.36
C THR A 162 10.18 1.73 9.43
N VAL A 163 9.70 1.99 10.64
CA VAL A 163 8.58 2.90 10.89
C VAL A 163 9.14 4.10 11.64
N GLU A 164 8.93 5.29 11.08
CA GLU A 164 9.32 6.56 11.68
C GLU A 164 8.10 7.20 12.35
N ILE A 165 8.26 7.70 13.55
CA ILE A 165 7.24 8.48 14.26
C ILE A 165 7.71 9.93 14.33
N PHE A 166 6.89 10.81 13.79
CA PHE A 166 7.09 12.25 13.85
C PHE A 166 5.97 12.91 14.68
N LYS A 167 6.29 14.05 15.30
CA LYS A 167 5.31 15.02 15.78
C LYS A 167 5.19 16.10 14.72
N PHE A 168 3.98 16.41 14.32
CA PHE A 168 3.71 17.54 13.44
C PHE A 168 3.69 18.83 14.25
N GLU A 169 4.43 19.83 13.80
CA GLU A 169 4.52 21.17 14.37
C GLU A 169 3.91 22.15 13.37
N GLU A 170 2.60 22.40 13.55
CA GLU A 170 1.76 23.09 12.58
C GLU A 170 2.24 24.54 12.33
N GLU A 171 2.57 25.30 13.38
CA GLU A 171 3.03 26.68 13.27
C GLU A 171 4.34 26.81 12.47
N GLU A 172 5.18 25.78 12.51
CA GLU A 172 6.48 25.76 11.84
C GLU A 172 6.46 25.06 10.48
N ASN A 173 5.35 24.43 10.11
CA ASN A 173 5.24 23.53 8.95
C ASN A 173 6.39 22.51 8.95
N SER A 174 6.56 21.82 10.06
CA SER A 174 7.68 20.91 10.27
C SER A 174 7.29 19.61 10.95
N LEU A 175 8.14 18.60 10.78
CA LEU A 175 8.07 17.28 11.41
C LEU A 175 9.24 17.10 12.35
N LEU A 176 8.97 17.01 13.66
CA LEU A 176 9.95 16.64 14.67
C LEU A 176 10.05 15.12 14.72
N HIS A 177 11.19 14.56 14.31
CA HIS A 177 11.45 13.12 14.41
C HIS A 177 11.57 12.69 15.88
N LEU A 178 10.74 11.74 16.29
CA LEU A 178 10.70 11.24 17.67
C LEU A 178 11.35 9.87 17.80
N LYS A 179 11.10 8.97 16.84
CA LYS A 179 11.52 7.57 16.99
C LYS A 179 11.61 6.86 15.63
N THR A 180 12.61 6.00 15.49
CA THR A 180 12.72 4.97 14.46
C THR A 180 12.45 3.60 15.08
N ILE A 181 11.53 2.84 14.51
CA ILE A 181 11.19 1.48 14.92
C ILE A 181 11.72 0.50 13.87
N LYS A 182 12.43 -0.54 14.35
CA LYS A 182 12.88 -1.70 13.57
C LYS A 182 12.51 -2.95 14.33
N HIS A 183 11.93 -3.92 13.65
CA HIS A 183 11.56 -5.18 14.27
C HIS A 183 11.61 -6.33 13.26
N GLU A 184 11.93 -7.55 13.69
CA GLU A 184 12.00 -8.73 12.82
C GLU A 184 10.67 -9.12 12.20
N LEU A 185 9.54 -8.80 12.86
CA LEU A 185 8.19 -8.99 12.32
C LEU A 185 7.76 -7.89 11.34
N LEU A 186 8.63 -6.94 11.02
CA LEU A 186 8.40 -5.88 10.04
C LEU A 186 9.39 -6.00 8.85
N PRO A 187 9.45 -7.17 8.16
CA PRO A 187 10.45 -7.44 7.13
C PRO A 187 10.16 -6.71 5.81
N SER A 188 8.91 -6.39 5.53
CA SER A 188 8.48 -5.78 4.27
C SER A 188 7.20 -4.97 4.46
N VAL A 189 7.31 -3.92 5.28
CA VAL A 189 6.17 -3.07 5.62
C VAL A 189 5.75 -2.29 4.38
N ASN A 190 4.44 -2.30 4.10
CA ASN A 190 3.83 -1.53 3.02
C ASN A 190 3.07 -0.33 3.59
N ASP A 191 2.04 -0.58 4.41
CA ASP A 191 1.17 0.46 4.93
C ASP A 191 0.94 0.31 6.44
N ILE A 192 0.39 1.36 7.06
CA ILE A 192 0.29 1.50 8.50
C ILE A 192 -0.99 2.24 8.90
N ILE A 193 -1.64 1.81 9.98
CA ILE A 193 -2.69 2.58 10.64
C ILE A 193 -2.38 2.79 12.13
N ALA A 194 -2.23 4.04 12.52
CA ALA A 194 -1.95 4.44 13.90
C ALA A 194 -3.21 4.32 14.77
N VAL A 195 -3.07 3.70 15.94
CA VAL A 195 -4.15 3.51 16.91
C VAL A 195 -3.81 4.07 18.30
N GLY A 196 -2.66 4.71 18.42
CA GLY A 196 -2.18 5.40 19.62
C GLY A 196 -0.85 6.10 19.36
N PRO A 197 -0.31 6.90 20.30
CA PRO A 197 0.92 7.69 20.10
C PRO A 197 2.16 6.87 19.78
N ALA A 198 2.14 5.57 20.09
CA ALA A 198 3.20 4.61 19.78
C ALA A 198 2.65 3.21 19.47
N HIS A 199 1.40 3.14 18.98
CA HIS A 199 0.69 1.90 18.70
C HIS A 199 0.14 1.94 17.28
N PHE A 200 0.35 0.86 16.51
CA PHE A 200 -0.12 0.78 15.15
C PHE A 200 -0.37 -0.66 14.70
N TYR A 201 -1.15 -0.80 13.63
CA TYR A 201 -1.14 -1.98 12.78
C TYR A 201 -0.37 -1.67 11.51
N ALA A 202 0.36 -2.64 10.97
CA ALA A 202 1.08 -2.52 9.73
C ALA A 202 0.94 -3.79 8.89
N THR A 203 0.88 -3.64 7.58
CA THR A 203 0.90 -4.73 6.62
C THR A 203 2.32 -5.07 6.19
N ASN A 204 2.64 -6.34 6.06
CA ASN A 204 3.81 -6.81 5.31
C ASN A 204 3.33 -7.32 3.95
N ASP A 205 3.77 -6.71 2.87
CA ASP A 205 3.38 -7.05 1.49
C ASP A 205 4.12 -8.27 0.94
N HIS A 206 5.25 -8.64 1.56
CA HIS A 206 6.04 -9.82 1.24
C HIS A 206 6.50 -10.51 2.53
N TYR A 207 6.65 -11.82 2.46
CA TYR A 207 7.24 -12.64 3.52
C TYR A 207 8.77 -12.52 3.55
N PHE A 208 9.40 -12.52 2.37
CA PHE A 208 10.84 -12.38 2.25
C PHE A 208 11.26 -10.91 2.20
N SER A 209 12.45 -10.59 2.73
CA SER A 209 13.10 -9.29 2.57
C SER A 209 14.11 -9.26 1.40
N ASP A 210 14.53 -10.41 0.89
CA ASP A 210 15.44 -10.53 -0.25
C ASP A 210 14.71 -10.16 -1.56
N PRO A 211 15.24 -9.25 -2.40
CA PRO A 211 14.55 -8.77 -3.59
C PRO A 211 14.22 -9.86 -4.62
N PHE A 212 15.08 -10.87 -4.77
CA PHE A 212 14.83 -11.98 -5.69
C PHE A 212 13.72 -12.89 -5.17
N LEU A 213 13.69 -13.16 -3.87
CA LEU A 213 12.64 -13.98 -3.26
C LEU A 213 11.29 -13.24 -3.26
N LYS A 214 11.25 -11.94 -3.03
CA LYS A 214 10.05 -11.10 -3.21
C LYS A 214 9.50 -11.22 -4.63
N TYR A 215 10.36 -11.11 -5.63
CA TYR A 215 9.95 -11.29 -7.02
C TYR A 215 9.32 -12.67 -7.25
N LEU A 216 9.88 -13.75 -6.68
CA LEU A 216 9.30 -15.08 -6.79
C LEU A 216 7.94 -15.19 -6.08
N GLU A 217 7.74 -14.55 -4.92
CA GLU A 217 6.47 -14.55 -4.21
C GLU A 217 5.32 -14.08 -5.10
N THR A 218 5.53 -13.03 -5.88
CA THR A 218 4.53 -12.48 -6.81
C THR A 218 3.94 -13.54 -7.75
N TYR A 219 4.70 -14.60 -8.06
CA TYR A 219 4.26 -15.67 -8.96
C TYR A 219 3.79 -16.94 -8.26
N LEU A 220 4.16 -17.13 -6.99
CA LEU A 220 3.97 -18.41 -6.32
C LEU A 220 2.64 -18.55 -5.57
N ASN A 221 1.90 -17.43 -5.37
CA ASN A 221 0.61 -17.43 -4.65
C ASN A 221 0.72 -18.12 -3.28
N LEU A 222 1.66 -17.65 -2.45
CA LEU A 222 2.03 -18.35 -1.21
C LEU A 222 1.09 -18.04 -0.05
N HIS A 223 0.39 -16.91 -0.06
CA HIS A 223 -0.47 -16.42 1.02
C HIS A 223 0.26 -16.39 2.38
N TRP A 224 1.49 -15.86 2.39
CA TRP A 224 2.35 -15.82 3.58
C TRP A 224 2.49 -14.44 4.18
N THR A 225 1.86 -13.43 3.56
CA THR A 225 1.90 -12.08 4.06
C THR A 225 0.92 -11.88 5.22
N ASN A 226 1.11 -10.84 6.01
CA ASN A 226 0.45 -10.73 7.30
C ASN A 226 0.25 -9.28 7.74
N VAL A 227 -0.54 -9.11 8.81
CA VAL A 227 -0.72 -7.86 9.55
C VAL A 227 -0.08 -8.00 10.93
N ILE A 228 0.71 -7.00 11.29
CA ILE A 228 1.40 -6.92 12.59
C ILE A 228 0.72 -5.85 13.44
N TYR A 229 0.53 -6.14 14.72
CA TYR A 229 0.29 -5.12 15.73
C TYR A 229 1.59 -4.81 16.44
N TYR A 230 1.89 -3.52 16.58
CA TYR A 230 3.04 -3.01 17.34
C TYR A 230 2.58 -2.13 18.50
N SER A 231 3.17 -2.38 19.65
CA SER A 231 3.23 -1.47 20.79
C SER A 231 4.64 -1.49 21.40
N PRO A 232 5.01 -0.52 22.27
CA PRO A 232 6.30 -0.55 22.93
C PRO A 232 6.58 -1.81 23.77
N ASN A 233 5.51 -2.51 24.17
CA ASN A 233 5.59 -3.68 25.07
C ASN A 233 5.34 -5.00 24.36
N GLU A 234 4.74 -4.98 23.17
CA GLU A 234 4.34 -6.20 22.45
C GLU A 234 4.37 -5.97 20.94
N VAL A 235 4.97 -6.91 20.21
CA VAL A 235 4.85 -6.97 18.74
C VAL A 235 4.40 -8.37 18.38
N LYS A 236 3.33 -8.48 17.59
CA LYS A 236 2.73 -9.77 17.23
C LYS A 236 2.08 -9.77 15.87
N VAL A 237 2.04 -10.93 15.24
CA VAL A 237 1.19 -11.21 14.07
C VAL A 237 -0.26 -11.28 14.55
N VAL A 238 -1.16 -10.52 13.93
CA VAL A 238 -2.58 -10.44 14.33
C VAL A 238 -3.55 -10.94 13.25
N ALA A 239 -3.08 -11.01 12.00
CA ALA A 239 -3.77 -11.68 10.89
C ALA A 239 -2.73 -12.16 9.88
N GLU A 240 -3.01 -13.28 9.22
CA GLU A 240 -2.12 -13.92 8.24
C GLU A 240 -2.92 -14.57 7.12
N GLY A 241 -2.25 -15.04 6.08
CA GLY A 241 -2.88 -15.73 4.97
C GLY A 241 -3.23 -14.84 3.78
N PHE A 242 -2.66 -13.64 3.71
CA PHE A 242 -2.81 -12.74 2.57
C PHE A 242 -1.80 -13.09 1.47
N ASP A 243 -2.19 -12.81 0.23
CA ASP A 243 -1.31 -12.99 -0.92
C ASP A 243 -0.29 -11.85 -1.02
N SER A 244 -0.76 -10.60 -0.89
CA SER A 244 0.09 -9.40 -0.79
C SER A 244 -0.67 -8.33 0.01
N ALA A 245 -0.55 -8.38 1.36
CA ALA A 245 -1.20 -7.42 2.23
C ALA A 245 -0.61 -6.03 1.99
N ASN A 246 -1.46 -5.11 1.53
CA ASN A 246 -1.10 -3.77 1.09
C ASN A 246 -1.78 -2.72 1.99
N GLY A 247 -2.58 -1.82 1.46
CA GLY A 247 -3.25 -0.77 2.21
C GLY A 247 -4.03 -1.25 3.43
N ILE A 248 -3.98 -0.51 4.52
CA ILE A 248 -4.68 -0.81 5.77
C ILE A 248 -5.39 0.44 6.32
N ASN A 249 -6.63 0.29 6.75
CA ASN A 249 -7.35 1.38 7.41
C ASN A 249 -8.32 0.87 8.48
N ILE A 250 -8.86 1.78 9.30
CA ILE A 250 -9.75 1.45 10.41
C ILE A 250 -11.12 2.09 10.21
N SER A 251 -12.19 1.37 10.56
CA SER A 251 -13.54 1.91 10.51
C SER A 251 -13.71 3.12 11.45
N PRO A 252 -14.66 4.05 11.16
CA PRO A 252 -14.88 5.23 12.00
C PRO A 252 -15.21 4.90 13.46
N ASP A 253 -15.90 3.79 13.72
CA ASP A 253 -16.20 3.30 15.07
C ASP A 253 -15.06 2.50 15.71
N LYS A 254 -13.93 2.35 15.01
CA LYS A 254 -12.72 1.66 15.43
C LYS A 254 -12.89 0.17 15.75
N LYS A 255 -13.96 -0.46 15.25
CA LYS A 255 -14.24 -1.88 15.47
C LYS A 255 -13.67 -2.80 14.40
N TYR A 256 -13.47 -2.28 13.20
CA TYR A 256 -13.03 -3.07 12.05
C TYR A 256 -11.75 -2.50 11.46
N ILE A 257 -10.87 -3.39 11.05
CA ILE A 257 -9.69 -3.11 10.23
C ILE A 257 -9.97 -3.61 8.82
N TYR A 258 -9.70 -2.77 7.83
CA TYR A 258 -9.78 -3.12 6.42
C TYR A 258 -8.37 -3.30 5.87
N VAL A 259 -8.14 -4.39 5.14
CA VAL A 259 -6.85 -4.70 4.53
C VAL A 259 -7.06 -5.00 3.05
N ALA A 260 -6.35 -4.29 2.19
CA ALA A 260 -6.26 -4.61 0.78
C ALA A 260 -5.31 -5.80 0.59
N ASP A 261 -5.77 -6.85 -0.07
CA ASP A 261 -4.93 -7.93 -0.56
C ASP A 261 -4.73 -7.78 -2.06
N MET A 262 -3.65 -7.10 -2.45
CA MET A 262 -3.45 -6.58 -3.79
C MET A 262 -3.50 -7.67 -4.86
N LEU A 263 -2.73 -8.74 -4.68
CA LEU A 263 -2.61 -9.80 -5.67
C LEU A 263 -3.75 -10.82 -5.63
N ALA A 264 -4.51 -10.86 -4.54
CA ALA A 264 -5.75 -11.62 -4.45
C ALA A 264 -6.95 -10.85 -5.03
N HIS A 265 -6.81 -9.53 -5.26
CA HIS A 265 -7.88 -8.62 -5.69
C HIS A 265 -9.03 -8.57 -4.68
N GLU A 266 -8.71 -8.50 -3.41
CA GLU A 266 -9.67 -8.63 -2.31
C GLU A 266 -9.48 -7.52 -1.28
N ILE A 267 -10.57 -7.17 -0.59
CA ILE A 267 -10.52 -6.40 0.64
C ILE A 267 -11.04 -7.28 1.76
N HIS A 268 -10.20 -7.45 2.77
CA HIS A 268 -10.54 -8.19 3.99
C HIS A 268 -11.11 -7.24 5.04
N VAL A 269 -12.21 -7.61 5.66
CA VAL A 269 -12.80 -6.96 6.82
C VAL A 269 -12.48 -7.80 8.04
N LEU A 270 -11.72 -7.23 8.97
CA LEU A 270 -11.25 -7.90 10.18
C LEU A 270 -11.88 -7.22 11.40
N GLU A 271 -12.51 -7.99 12.28
CA GLU A 271 -13.02 -7.50 13.57
C GLU A 271 -11.85 -7.31 14.54
N LYS A 272 -11.76 -6.11 15.12
CA LYS A 272 -10.72 -5.77 16.10
C LYS A 272 -11.19 -6.05 17.51
N HIS A 273 -10.43 -6.85 18.25
CA HIS A 273 -10.70 -7.20 19.64
C HIS A 273 -9.97 -6.29 20.65
N PRO A 274 -10.43 -6.23 21.92
CA PRO A 274 -9.79 -5.43 22.96
C PRO A 274 -8.30 -5.77 23.22
N ASN A 275 -7.90 -7.00 22.96
CA ASN A 275 -6.50 -7.46 23.05
C ASN A 275 -5.69 -7.17 21.78
N MET A 276 -6.23 -6.34 20.88
CA MET A 276 -5.64 -5.96 19.59
C MET A 276 -5.49 -7.11 18.57
N ASN A 277 -5.99 -8.31 18.85
CA ASN A 277 -6.08 -9.37 17.85
C ASN A 277 -7.18 -9.05 16.83
N LEU A 278 -7.04 -9.64 15.64
CA LEU A 278 -7.98 -9.48 14.53
C LEU A 278 -8.60 -10.83 14.18
N THR A 279 -9.89 -10.83 13.82
CA THR A 279 -10.57 -12.01 13.30
C THR A 279 -11.23 -11.68 11.98
N GLN A 280 -10.99 -12.49 10.95
CA GLN A 280 -11.59 -12.28 9.63
C GLN A 280 -13.11 -12.44 9.71
N LEU A 281 -13.83 -11.38 9.33
CA LEU A 281 -15.28 -11.33 9.30
C LEU A 281 -15.81 -11.53 7.86
N LYS A 282 -15.19 -10.88 6.88
CA LYS A 282 -15.66 -10.85 5.50
C LYS A 282 -14.51 -10.63 4.52
N VAL A 283 -14.70 -11.10 3.28
CA VAL A 283 -13.83 -10.79 2.15
C VAL A 283 -14.70 -10.28 1.00
N LEU A 284 -14.33 -9.12 0.45
CA LEU A 284 -14.92 -8.55 -0.75
C LEU A 284 -13.98 -8.75 -1.92
N LYS A 285 -14.43 -9.48 -2.95
CA LYS A 285 -13.68 -9.70 -4.19
C LYS A 285 -13.92 -8.58 -5.18
N LEU A 286 -12.85 -8.12 -5.81
CA LEU A 286 -12.85 -7.07 -6.82
C LEU A 286 -12.19 -7.57 -8.11
N ASP A 287 -12.32 -6.83 -9.20
CA ASP A 287 -11.71 -7.22 -10.51
C ASP A 287 -10.50 -6.32 -10.85
N THR A 288 -9.75 -5.89 -9.85
CA THR A 288 -8.61 -4.97 -9.99
C THR A 288 -7.60 -5.24 -8.88
N LEU A 289 -6.34 -4.88 -9.09
CA LEU A 289 -5.35 -4.89 -8.02
C LEU A 289 -5.65 -3.70 -7.10
N VAL A 290 -5.95 -4.01 -5.84
CA VAL A 290 -6.30 -3.02 -4.80
C VAL A 290 -5.04 -2.58 -4.08
N ASP A 291 -4.90 -1.27 -3.85
CA ASP A 291 -3.76 -0.67 -3.19
C ASP A 291 -4.20 0.00 -1.87
N ASN A 292 -3.96 1.28 -1.64
CA ASN A 292 -4.29 1.93 -0.38
C ASN A 292 -5.78 2.26 -0.23
N LEU A 293 -6.23 2.23 1.02
CA LEU A 293 -7.62 2.42 1.43
C LEU A 293 -7.75 3.73 2.21
N SER A 294 -8.73 4.55 1.88
CA SER A 294 -9.15 5.65 2.75
C SER A 294 -10.62 5.56 3.10
N ILE A 295 -11.00 6.19 4.19
CA ILE A 295 -12.38 6.22 4.67
C ILE A 295 -12.93 7.62 4.52
N ASP A 296 -14.06 7.76 3.82
CA ASP A 296 -14.82 9.00 3.81
C ASP A 296 -15.41 9.24 5.21
N PRO A 297 -14.95 10.25 5.96
CA PRO A 297 -15.38 10.45 7.33
C PRO A 297 -16.87 10.81 7.45
N SER A 298 -17.49 11.28 6.36
CA SER A 298 -18.89 11.70 6.35
C SER A 298 -19.87 10.54 6.15
N SER A 299 -19.49 9.55 5.35
CA SER A 299 -20.36 8.42 4.98
C SER A 299 -19.89 7.08 5.52
N GLY A 300 -18.60 6.94 5.87
CA GLY A 300 -17.97 5.67 6.19
C GLY A 300 -17.69 4.80 4.96
N ASP A 301 -17.85 5.32 3.75
CA ASP A 301 -17.53 4.62 2.52
C ASP A 301 -16.00 4.49 2.38
N ILE A 302 -15.56 3.42 1.74
CA ILE A 302 -14.15 3.17 1.48
C ILE A 302 -13.84 3.64 0.06
N LEU A 303 -12.80 4.47 -0.08
CA LEU A 303 -12.15 4.77 -1.34
C LEU A 303 -10.90 3.91 -1.48
N VAL A 304 -10.68 3.39 -2.67
CA VAL A 304 -9.56 2.48 -2.96
C VAL A 304 -8.83 2.96 -4.19
N GLY A 305 -7.52 3.21 -4.07
CA GLY A 305 -6.65 3.30 -5.22
C GLY A 305 -6.43 1.92 -5.82
N CYS A 306 -6.45 1.84 -7.15
CA CYS A 306 -6.38 0.55 -7.84
C CYS A 306 -5.46 0.60 -9.04
N HIS A 307 -4.87 -0.56 -9.36
CA HIS A 307 -4.08 -0.79 -10.56
C HIS A 307 -4.81 -1.76 -11.50
N PRO A 308 -5.56 -1.25 -12.47
CA PRO A 308 -6.35 -2.08 -13.38
C PRO A 308 -5.51 -3.11 -14.14
N ASN A 309 -4.27 -2.77 -14.45
CA ASN A 309 -3.34 -3.61 -15.19
C ASN A 309 -1.97 -3.59 -14.49
N GLY A 310 -1.72 -4.58 -13.64
CA GLY A 310 -0.47 -4.70 -12.90
C GLY A 310 0.75 -4.95 -13.78
N GLN A 311 0.59 -5.54 -14.97
CA GLN A 311 1.73 -5.72 -15.86
C GLN A 311 2.27 -4.37 -16.33
N LYS A 312 1.41 -3.43 -16.73
CA LYS A 312 1.83 -2.08 -17.12
C LYS A 312 2.47 -1.32 -15.96
N LEU A 313 2.00 -1.59 -14.71
CA LEU A 313 2.57 -1.00 -13.51
C LEU A 313 3.99 -1.48 -13.25
N PHE A 314 4.22 -2.81 -13.28
CA PHE A 314 5.51 -3.41 -12.98
C PHE A 314 6.51 -3.34 -14.15
N VAL A 315 6.00 -3.28 -15.39
CA VAL A 315 6.83 -3.16 -16.60
C VAL A 315 6.45 -1.86 -17.31
N TYR A 316 7.04 -0.77 -16.85
CA TYR A 316 6.71 0.57 -17.33
C TYR A 316 7.14 0.78 -18.80
N ASP A 317 6.17 1.23 -19.61
CA ASP A 317 6.40 1.68 -21.00
C ASP A 317 5.74 3.07 -21.17
N PRO A 318 6.51 4.14 -21.47
CA PRO A 318 5.95 5.48 -21.67
C PRO A 318 4.98 5.57 -22.86
N ASN A 319 5.05 4.64 -23.83
CA ASN A 319 4.10 4.59 -24.95
C ASN A 319 2.82 3.83 -24.60
N ASN A 320 2.82 3.08 -23.51
CA ASN A 320 1.67 2.32 -23.02
C ASN A 320 1.63 2.36 -21.49
N PRO A 321 1.43 3.55 -20.90
CA PRO A 321 1.56 3.76 -19.46
C PRO A 321 0.47 3.01 -18.66
N PRO A 322 0.71 2.75 -17.36
CA PRO A 322 -0.29 2.13 -16.51
C PRO A 322 -1.50 3.02 -16.31
N SER A 323 -2.66 2.40 -16.36
CA SER A 323 -3.96 3.04 -16.09
C SER A 323 -4.10 3.38 -14.60
N SER A 324 -5.03 4.28 -14.29
CA SER A 324 -5.48 4.62 -12.94
C SER A 324 -6.95 4.28 -12.77
N GLU A 325 -7.33 3.80 -11.59
CA GLU A 325 -8.71 3.53 -11.22
C GLU A 325 -8.92 3.83 -9.73
N VAL A 326 -10.04 4.45 -9.39
CA VAL A 326 -10.49 4.66 -8.02
C VAL A 326 -11.87 4.07 -7.87
N LEU A 327 -12.00 3.16 -6.90
CA LEU A 327 -13.28 2.57 -6.53
C LEU A 327 -13.82 3.19 -5.24
N ARG A 328 -15.14 3.31 -5.16
CA ARG A 328 -15.88 3.61 -3.92
C ARG A 328 -16.69 2.40 -3.52
N ILE A 329 -16.56 1.97 -2.28
CA ILE A 329 -17.26 0.84 -1.71
C ILE A 329 -18.17 1.34 -0.61
N GLN A 330 -19.45 1.13 -0.77
CA GLN A 330 -20.49 1.52 0.17
C GLN A 330 -21.03 0.28 0.90
N ASN A 331 -21.34 0.46 2.18
CA ASN A 331 -21.96 -0.60 3.01
C ASN A 331 -21.15 -1.91 3.00
N ILE A 332 -19.83 -1.84 3.18
CA ILE A 332 -18.96 -3.02 3.08
C ILE A 332 -19.37 -4.16 4.02
N LEU A 333 -19.99 -3.85 5.14
CA LEU A 333 -20.47 -4.85 6.12
C LEU A 333 -21.80 -5.52 5.72
N SER A 334 -22.55 -4.96 4.74
CA SER A 334 -23.79 -5.56 4.25
C SER A 334 -23.54 -6.83 3.45
N GLU A 335 -24.54 -7.66 3.22
CA GLU A 335 -24.43 -8.86 2.37
C GLU A 335 -24.10 -8.49 0.93
N THR A 336 -24.58 -7.34 0.46
CA THR A 336 -24.39 -6.83 -0.91
C THR A 336 -23.81 -5.42 -0.91
N PRO A 337 -22.50 -5.25 -0.70
CA PRO A 337 -21.83 -3.95 -0.82
C PRO A 337 -22.00 -3.40 -2.26
N THR A 338 -22.11 -2.09 -2.36
CA THR A 338 -22.11 -1.42 -3.67
C THR A 338 -20.70 -0.96 -4.00
N VAL A 339 -20.19 -1.34 -5.17
CA VAL A 339 -18.89 -0.92 -5.68
C VAL A 339 -19.12 -0.07 -6.93
N THR A 340 -18.56 1.14 -6.95
CA THR A 340 -18.66 2.07 -8.07
C THR A 340 -17.29 2.62 -8.45
N THR A 341 -17.02 2.77 -9.73
CA THR A 341 -15.82 3.47 -10.21
C THR A 341 -16.06 4.98 -10.10
N VAL A 342 -15.25 5.66 -9.31
CA VAL A 342 -15.30 7.13 -9.11
C VAL A 342 -14.47 7.84 -10.15
N TYR A 343 -13.30 7.29 -10.48
CA TYR A 343 -12.37 7.83 -11.46
C TYR A 343 -11.70 6.66 -12.19
N ALA A 344 -11.50 6.82 -13.50
CA ALA A 344 -10.67 5.91 -14.29
C ALA A 344 -10.02 6.66 -15.44
N ASN A 345 -8.75 6.35 -15.70
CA ASN A 345 -7.96 6.95 -16.78
C ASN A 345 -6.96 5.95 -17.36
N ASN A 346 -6.77 5.96 -18.65
CA ASN A 346 -5.89 5.02 -19.35
C ASN A 346 -4.38 5.32 -19.20
N GLY A 347 -4.01 6.22 -18.29
CA GLY A 347 -2.62 6.65 -18.08
C GLY A 347 -2.22 7.93 -18.80
N SER A 348 -3.10 8.51 -19.60
CA SER A 348 -2.83 9.77 -20.32
C SER A 348 -2.77 11.00 -19.41
N VAL A 349 -3.49 10.99 -18.30
CA VAL A 349 -3.52 12.07 -17.30
C VAL A 349 -2.82 11.64 -16.02
N LEU A 350 -3.20 10.48 -15.47
CA LEU A 350 -2.70 9.96 -14.21
C LEU A 350 -2.28 8.50 -14.38
N GLN A 351 -1.11 8.12 -13.85
CA GLN A 351 -0.53 6.81 -14.04
C GLN A 351 -0.35 6.07 -12.72
N GLY A 352 -1.02 4.90 -12.60
CA GLY A 352 -0.85 4.00 -11.46
C GLY A 352 -1.35 4.59 -10.14
N SER A 353 -2.66 4.90 -10.05
CA SER A 353 -3.28 5.38 -8.81
C SER A 353 -3.13 4.36 -7.69
N SER A 354 -2.56 4.79 -6.55
CA SER A 354 -2.34 3.95 -5.37
C SER A 354 -3.32 4.27 -4.24
N VAL A 355 -3.80 5.51 -4.15
CA VAL A 355 -4.68 5.98 -3.09
C VAL A 355 -5.68 7.00 -3.60
N ALA A 356 -6.83 7.11 -2.94
CA ALA A 356 -7.73 8.24 -3.11
C ALA A 356 -8.37 8.61 -1.77
N SER A 357 -8.39 9.89 -1.45
CA SER A 357 -8.94 10.40 -0.19
C SER A 357 -9.85 11.59 -0.44
N VAL A 358 -10.91 11.71 0.35
CA VAL A 358 -11.93 12.75 0.19
C VAL A 358 -12.06 13.61 1.45
N TYR A 359 -12.22 14.91 1.24
CA TYR A 359 -12.55 15.89 2.28
C TYR A 359 -13.45 16.98 1.72
N ASP A 360 -14.62 17.17 2.29
CA ASP A 360 -15.56 18.24 1.92
C ASP A 360 -15.71 18.44 0.40
N ARG A 361 -16.12 17.36 -0.31
CA ARG A 361 -16.28 17.33 -1.78
C ARG A 361 -15.00 17.58 -2.58
N LYS A 362 -13.83 17.50 -1.98
CA LYS A 362 -12.53 17.54 -2.62
C LYS A 362 -11.95 16.15 -2.62
N LEU A 363 -11.66 15.62 -3.80
CA LEU A 363 -11.04 14.31 -3.97
C LEU A 363 -9.58 14.48 -4.35
N LEU A 364 -8.71 13.83 -3.60
CA LEU A 364 -7.30 13.70 -3.90
C LEU A 364 -7.04 12.28 -4.40
N ILE A 365 -6.27 12.14 -5.48
CA ILE A 365 -5.83 10.83 -5.98
C ILE A 365 -4.31 10.83 -6.07
N GLY A 366 -3.69 9.94 -5.34
CA GLY A 366 -2.25 9.70 -5.36
C GLY A 366 -1.86 8.56 -6.30
N THR A 367 -0.56 8.43 -6.53
CA THR A 367 0.00 7.42 -7.43
C THR A 367 1.30 6.85 -6.89
N LEU A 368 1.60 5.63 -7.26
CA LEU A 368 2.82 4.96 -6.85
C LEU A 368 4.09 5.75 -7.22
N TYR A 369 4.17 6.33 -8.42
CA TYR A 369 5.39 7.00 -8.91
C TYR A 369 5.19 8.20 -9.85
N HIS A 370 3.94 8.55 -10.22
CA HIS A 370 3.68 9.64 -11.18
C HIS A 370 3.35 10.96 -10.45
N ARG A 371 2.18 11.51 -10.64
CA ARG A 371 1.71 12.77 -10.07
C ARG A 371 0.52 12.53 -9.16
N ALA A 372 0.01 13.57 -8.53
CA ALA A 372 -1.26 13.54 -7.82
C ALA A 372 -2.30 14.42 -8.52
N LEU A 373 -3.57 14.04 -8.36
CA LEU A 373 -4.72 14.74 -8.94
C LEU A 373 -5.60 15.30 -7.81
N TYR A 374 -6.06 16.51 -7.98
CA TYR A 374 -7.10 17.15 -7.17
C TYR A 374 -8.35 17.35 -8.02
N CYS A 375 -9.52 16.97 -7.50
CA CYS A 375 -10.82 17.19 -8.14
C CYS A 375 -11.81 17.84 -7.16
N GLN A 376 -12.61 18.77 -7.64
CA GLN A 376 -13.75 19.31 -6.91
C GLN A 376 -15.00 18.51 -7.33
N LEU A 377 -15.60 17.75 -6.40
CA LEU A 377 -16.80 16.92 -6.62
C LEU A 377 -18.09 17.74 -6.61
#